data_d5e6d664fafa8b5d7f088c97ef53e750
#
_entry.id   d5e6d664fafa8b5d7f088c97ef53e750
#
_cell.length_a   1.000
_cell.length_b   1.000
_cell.length_c   1.000
_cell.angle_alpha   90.00
_cell.angle_beta   90.00
_cell.angle_gamma   90.00
#
_symmetry.space_group_name_H-M   'P 1'
#
loop_
_entity.id
_entity.type
_entity.pdbx_description
1 polymer ?
#
loop_
_entity_poly.entity_id
_entity_poly.type
_entity_poly.pdbx_seq_one_letter_code
_entity_poly.pdbx_strand_id
1 'polypeptide(L)'
;MIKFMMTSIKLQKKLHYKMQQRIISDGYGMRGKSKWIVGAIDAFLNLPDYPSLTDIADDMDQLTDIISIRLPDELILKIDRAIIEVRRHYPAMEGVKSNLIRASIMQRLIREPTSVTED
;
A
#
# COMPACT_ATOMS: atom_id res chain seq x y z
N MET A 1 -23.62 5.84 -5.51
CA MET A 1 -22.62 6.85 -5.10
C MET A 1 -21.48 6.15 -4.40
N ILE A 2 -20.25 6.45 -4.81
CA ILE A 2 -19.08 5.85 -4.19
C ILE A 2 -18.77 6.59 -2.91
N LYS A 3 -18.63 5.85 -1.83
CA LYS A 3 -18.23 6.42 -0.55
C LYS A 3 -16.76 6.13 -0.31
N PHE A 4 -16.09 7.05 0.37
CA PHE A 4 -14.68 6.94 0.72
C PHE A 4 -14.50 7.04 2.22
N MET A 5 -13.47 6.41 2.72
CA MET A 5 -13.08 6.52 4.11
C MET A 5 -11.63 6.97 4.18
N MET A 6 -11.36 7.90 5.09
CA MET A 6 -9.99 8.34 5.32
C MET A 6 -9.28 7.37 6.24
N THR A 7 -8.05 7.04 5.88
CA THR A 7 -7.21 6.16 6.68
C THR A 7 -5.83 6.79 6.76
N SER A 8 -5.22 6.75 7.93
CA SER A 8 -3.86 7.24 8.12
C SER A 8 -2.94 6.06 8.34
N ILE A 9 -1.77 6.10 7.72
CA ILE A 9 -0.72 5.12 7.97
C ILE A 9 0.61 5.81 8.13
N LYS A 10 1.53 5.12 8.78
CA LYS A 10 2.89 5.62 8.96
C LYS A 10 3.81 4.99 7.93
N LEU A 11 4.73 5.77 7.40
CA LEU A 11 5.71 5.30 6.43
C LEU A 11 7.11 5.70 6.88
N GLN A 12 8.10 4.93 6.44
CA GLN A 12 9.47 5.37 6.50
C GLN A 12 9.64 6.57 5.58
N LYS A 13 10.46 7.53 6.01
CA LYS A 13 10.68 8.74 5.22
C LYS A 13 11.17 8.42 3.82
N LYS A 14 12.08 7.47 3.70
CA LYS A 14 12.64 7.08 2.40
C LYS A 14 11.59 6.46 1.49
N LEU A 15 10.74 5.61 2.04
CA LEU A 15 9.67 4.99 1.27
C LEU A 15 8.66 6.04 0.81
N HIS A 16 8.32 6.96 1.70
CA HIS A 16 7.41 8.07 1.38
C HIS A 16 7.95 8.91 0.23
N TYR A 17 9.24 9.24 0.30
CA TYR A 17 9.88 10.04 -0.76
C TYR A 17 9.85 9.32 -2.11
N LYS A 18 10.20 8.05 -2.12
CA LYS A 18 10.19 7.26 -3.36
C LYS A 18 8.78 7.15 -3.94
N MET A 19 7.79 6.98 -3.06
CA MET A 19 6.40 6.93 -3.48
C MET A 19 5.98 8.23 -4.13
N GLN A 20 6.31 9.37 -3.51
CA GLN A 20 5.96 10.68 -4.06
C GLN A 20 6.57 10.88 -5.44
N GLN A 21 7.83 10.51 -5.61
CA GLN A 21 8.47 10.62 -6.91
C GLN A 21 7.78 9.75 -7.96
N ARG A 22 7.41 8.54 -7.58
CA ARG A 22 6.75 7.62 -8.52
C ARG A 22 5.35 8.09 -8.89
N ILE A 23 4.62 8.64 -7.94
CA ILE A 23 3.29 9.18 -8.21
C ILE A 23 3.37 10.24 -9.32
N ILE A 24 4.36 11.11 -9.23
CA ILE A 24 4.54 12.17 -10.23
C ILE A 24 4.98 11.57 -11.56
N SER A 25 5.99 10.67 -11.54
CA SER A 25 6.50 10.11 -12.79
C SER A 25 5.50 9.21 -13.48
N ASP A 26 4.56 8.61 -12.73
CA ASP A 26 3.49 7.79 -13.31
C ASP A 26 2.34 8.65 -13.85
N GLY A 27 2.44 9.98 -13.74
CA GLY A 27 1.44 10.87 -14.32
C GLY A 27 0.21 11.11 -13.46
N TYR A 28 0.24 10.77 -12.18
CA TYR A 28 -0.93 10.96 -11.32
C TYR A 28 -1.05 12.38 -10.79
N GLY A 29 0.04 13.16 -10.82
CA GLY A 29 0.02 14.52 -10.34
C GLY A 29 0.01 14.64 -8.83
N MET A 30 -0.02 15.87 -8.33
CA MET A 30 0.12 16.13 -6.91
C MET A 30 -1.07 15.65 -6.08
N ARG A 31 -2.24 15.53 -6.71
CA ARG A 31 -3.46 15.09 -6.02
C ARG A 31 -3.77 13.62 -6.24
N GLY A 32 -2.84 12.88 -6.85
CA GLY A 32 -3.08 11.50 -7.23
C GLY A 32 -2.63 10.47 -6.21
N LYS A 33 -2.23 10.89 -5.02
CA LYS A 33 -1.68 9.98 -4.02
C LYS A 33 -2.63 8.83 -3.68
N SER A 34 -3.87 9.16 -3.32
CA SER A 34 -4.83 8.13 -2.94
C SER A 34 -5.11 7.19 -4.09
N LYS A 35 -5.29 7.73 -5.28
CA LYS A 35 -5.57 6.92 -6.45
C LYS A 35 -4.43 5.96 -6.77
N TRP A 36 -3.19 6.45 -6.65
CA TRP A 36 -2.00 5.62 -6.87
C TRP A 36 -1.94 4.49 -5.85
N ILE A 37 -2.22 4.79 -4.58
CA ILE A 37 -2.17 3.80 -3.50
C ILE A 37 -3.31 2.80 -3.64
N VAL A 38 -4.51 3.25 -4.04
CA VAL A 38 -5.64 2.34 -4.30
C VAL A 38 -5.25 1.32 -5.37
N GLY A 39 -4.61 1.77 -6.45
CA GLY A 39 -4.11 0.87 -7.48
C GLY A 39 -3.07 -0.10 -6.95
N ALA A 40 -2.20 0.38 -6.06
CA ALA A 40 -1.18 -0.46 -5.45
C ALA A 40 -1.81 -1.58 -4.61
N ILE A 41 -2.82 -1.23 -3.81
CA ILE A 41 -3.50 -2.21 -2.95
C ILE A 41 -4.25 -3.23 -3.80
N ASP A 42 -4.97 -2.77 -4.82
CA ASP A 42 -5.71 -3.67 -5.71
C ASP A 42 -4.78 -4.70 -6.35
N ALA A 43 -3.65 -4.25 -6.87
CA ALA A 43 -2.68 -5.14 -7.49
C ALA A 43 -2.07 -6.10 -6.46
N PHE A 44 -1.77 -5.58 -5.27
CA PHE A 44 -1.16 -6.38 -4.20
C PHE A 44 -2.06 -7.54 -3.79
N LEU A 45 -3.35 -7.28 -3.63
CA LEU A 45 -4.29 -8.30 -3.19
C LEU A 45 -4.52 -9.40 -4.23
N ASN A 46 -4.07 -9.18 -5.47
CA ASN A 46 -4.12 -10.20 -6.50
C ASN A 46 -2.89 -11.09 -6.51
N LEU A 47 -1.87 -10.78 -5.70
CA LEU A 47 -0.69 -11.63 -5.60
C LEU A 47 -1.00 -12.81 -4.68
N PRO A 48 -0.66 -14.04 -5.09
CA PRO A 48 -0.99 -15.21 -4.25
C PRO A 48 -0.23 -15.25 -2.93
N ASP A 49 0.90 -14.58 -2.86
CA ASP A 49 1.75 -14.57 -1.67
C ASP A 49 1.62 -13.29 -0.85
N TYR A 50 0.52 -12.54 -1.00
CA TYR A 50 0.39 -11.28 -0.28
C TYR A 50 0.46 -11.42 1.25
N PRO A 51 0.02 -12.53 1.87
CA PRO A 51 0.19 -12.62 3.33
C PRO A 51 1.65 -12.62 3.76
N SER A 52 2.52 -13.36 3.07
CA SER A 52 3.94 -13.37 3.44
C SER A 52 4.61 -12.03 3.13
N LEU A 53 4.19 -11.35 2.07
CA LEU A 53 4.71 -10.03 1.75
C LEU A 53 4.29 -8.99 2.79
N THR A 54 3.10 -9.15 3.36
CA THR A 54 2.63 -8.29 4.45
C THR A 54 3.49 -8.54 5.70
N ASP A 55 3.84 -9.78 5.96
CA ASP A 55 4.70 -10.12 7.10
C ASP A 55 6.08 -9.48 6.97
N ILE A 56 6.62 -9.43 5.76
CA ILE A 56 7.89 -8.76 5.52
C ILE A 56 7.79 -7.27 5.89
N ALA A 57 6.68 -6.64 5.58
CA ALA A 57 6.48 -5.23 5.92
C ALA A 57 6.38 -4.99 7.43
N ASP A 58 6.05 -6.02 8.20
CA ASP A 58 5.98 -5.91 9.65
C ASP A 58 7.34 -5.62 10.28
N ASP A 59 8.42 -5.91 9.56
CA ASP A 59 9.78 -5.65 10.03
C ASP A 59 10.24 -4.22 9.80
N MET A 60 9.43 -3.39 9.14
CA MET A 60 9.81 -2.01 8.92
C MET A 60 9.82 -1.22 10.21
N ASP A 61 10.87 -0.43 10.41
CA ASP A 61 11.00 0.45 11.57
C ASP A 61 11.15 1.89 11.10
N GLN A 62 11.32 2.82 12.04
CA GLN A 62 11.50 4.25 11.76
C GLN A 62 10.35 4.82 10.93
N LEU A 63 9.13 4.46 11.32
CA LEU A 63 7.93 4.92 10.63
C LEU A 63 7.56 6.31 11.14
N THR A 64 8.22 7.33 10.60
CA THR A 64 8.10 8.70 11.08
C THR A 64 7.12 9.56 10.33
N ASP A 65 6.81 9.21 9.08
CA ASP A 65 5.94 10.02 8.25
C ASP A 65 4.52 9.47 8.31
N ILE A 66 3.54 10.36 8.47
CA ILE A 66 2.13 9.97 8.50
C ILE A 66 1.48 10.49 7.23
N ILE A 67 0.78 9.60 6.52
CA ILE A 67 0.02 9.99 5.35
C ILE A 67 -1.44 9.63 5.53
N SER A 68 -2.33 10.41 4.92
CA SER A 68 -3.75 10.13 4.89
C SER A 68 -4.15 9.68 3.49
N ILE A 69 -4.97 8.66 3.42
CA ILE A 69 -5.39 8.06 2.16
C ILE A 69 -6.91 7.98 2.15
N ARG A 70 -7.51 8.26 1.01
CA ARG A 70 -8.95 8.07 0.81
C ARG A 70 -9.15 6.73 0.12
N LEU A 71 -9.84 5.83 0.79
CA LEU A 71 -10.09 4.49 0.27
C LEU A 71 -11.56 4.31 -0.05
N PRO A 72 -11.91 3.80 -1.24
CA PRO A 72 -13.30 3.52 -1.55
C PRO A 72 -13.81 2.33 -0.73
N ASP A 73 -15.10 2.36 -0.41
CA ASP A 73 -15.72 1.32 0.42
C ASP A 73 -15.47 -0.09 -0.12
N GLU A 74 -15.52 -0.25 -1.44
CA GLU A 74 -15.29 -1.55 -2.07
C GLU A 74 -13.91 -2.10 -1.73
N LEU A 75 -12.91 -1.23 -1.74
CA LEU A 75 -11.56 -1.65 -1.44
C LEU A 75 -11.41 -1.98 0.05
N ILE A 76 -12.11 -1.24 0.91
CA ILE A 76 -12.08 -1.51 2.34
C ILE A 76 -12.58 -2.92 2.64
N LEU A 77 -13.63 -3.36 1.95
CA LEU A 77 -14.13 -4.73 2.12
C LEU A 77 -13.09 -5.75 1.69
N LYS A 78 -12.38 -5.50 0.60
CA LYS A 78 -11.31 -6.38 0.16
C LYS A 78 -10.17 -6.42 1.19
N ILE A 79 -9.83 -5.26 1.74
CA ILE A 79 -8.79 -5.17 2.76
C ILE A 79 -9.21 -5.95 4.01
N ASP A 80 -10.47 -5.82 4.43
CA ASP A 80 -10.96 -6.53 5.60
C ASP A 80 -10.85 -8.04 5.43
N ARG A 81 -11.18 -8.55 4.24
CA ARG A 81 -11.04 -9.97 3.94
C ARG A 81 -9.57 -10.39 3.94
N ALA A 82 -8.71 -9.53 3.39
CA ALA A 82 -7.28 -9.81 3.35
C ALA A 82 -6.68 -9.84 4.75
N ILE A 83 -7.15 -8.98 5.64
CA ILE A 83 -6.68 -8.98 7.03
C ILE A 83 -6.99 -10.32 7.69
N ILE A 84 -8.16 -10.88 7.45
CA ILE A 84 -8.52 -12.18 7.99
C ILE A 84 -7.57 -13.25 7.46
N GLU A 85 -7.26 -13.22 6.18
CA GLU A 85 -6.36 -14.19 5.58
C GLU A 85 -4.94 -14.06 6.13
N VAL A 86 -4.44 -12.83 6.28
CA VAL A 86 -3.12 -12.61 6.86
C VAL A 86 -3.07 -13.16 8.30
N ARG A 87 -4.13 -12.93 9.09
CA ARG A 87 -4.16 -13.38 10.46
C ARG A 87 -4.22 -14.91 10.59
N ARG A 88 -4.70 -15.61 9.56
CA ARG A 88 -4.66 -17.06 9.55
C ARG A 88 -3.24 -17.58 9.54
N HIS A 89 -2.35 -16.89 8.83
CA HIS A 89 -0.95 -17.29 8.69
C HIS A 89 -0.07 -16.66 9.77
N TYR A 90 -0.42 -15.47 10.23
CA TYR A 90 0.38 -14.68 11.17
C TYR A 90 -0.51 -14.12 12.27
N PRO A 91 -1.01 -15.00 13.17
CA PRO A 91 -2.02 -14.56 14.14
C PRO A 91 -1.52 -13.55 15.18
N ALA A 92 -0.20 -13.46 15.36
CA ALA A 92 0.36 -12.52 16.34
C ALA A 92 0.68 -11.16 15.76
N MET A 93 0.51 -10.98 14.44
CA MET A 93 0.85 -9.70 13.81
C MET A 93 -0.09 -8.60 14.27
N GLU A 94 0.48 -7.47 14.67
CA GLU A 94 -0.29 -6.27 15.03
C GLU A 94 -0.24 -5.29 13.87
N GLY A 95 -1.28 -4.45 13.78
CA GLY A 95 -1.32 -3.43 12.72
C GLY A 95 -1.34 -4.02 11.33
N VAL A 96 -2.10 -5.09 11.12
CA VAL A 96 -2.12 -5.81 9.84
C VAL A 96 -2.53 -4.89 8.70
N LYS A 97 -3.54 -4.03 8.90
CA LYS A 97 -4.00 -3.13 7.86
C LYS A 97 -2.89 -2.20 7.40
N SER A 98 -2.18 -1.59 8.34
CA SER A 98 -1.08 -0.68 8.00
C SER A 98 0.06 -1.42 7.33
N ASN A 99 0.40 -2.61 7.81
CA ASN A 99 1.44 -3.42 7.20
C ASN A 99 1.07 -3.80 5.77
N LEU A 100 -0.18 -4.15 5.55
CA LEU A 100 -0.67 -4.52 4.23
C LEU A 100 -0.56 -3.35 3.25
N ILE A 101 -0.92 -2.15 3.70
CA ILE A 101 -0.85 -0.97 2.84
C ILE A 101 0.60 -0.60 2.56
N ARG A 102 1.47 -0.67 3.57
CA ARG A 102 2.91 -0.42 3.35
C ARG A 102 3.50 -1.42 2.37
N ALA A 103 3.13 -2.70 2.52
CA ALA A 103 3.59 -3.74 1.59
C ALA A 103 3.11 -3.47 0.18
N SER A 104 1.87 -2.99 0.04
CA SER A 104 1.31 -2.66 -1.28
C SER A 104 2.12 -1.56 -1.96
N ILE A 105 2.45 -0.52 -1.21
CA ILE A 105 3.25 0.59 -1.75
C ILE A 105 4.62 0.07 -2.17
N MET A 106 5.26 -0.69 -1.31
CA MET A 106 6.59 -1.23 -1.59
C MET A 106 6.58 -2.12 -2.83
N GLN A 107 5.60 -3.01 -2.92
CA GLN A 107 5.53 -3.93 -4.04
C GLN A 107 5.30 -3.21 -5.37
N ARG A 108 4.49 -2.16 -5.37
CA ARG A 108 4.31 -1.39 -6.60
C ARG A 108 5.61 -0.73 -7.04
N LEU A 109 6.38 -0.21 -6.09
CA LEU A 109 7.66 0.41 -6.41
C LEU A 109 8.66 -0.61 -6.96
N ILE A 110 8.58 -1.86 -6.53
CA ILE A 110 9.50 -2.91 -6.96
C ILE A 110 9.05 -3.54 -8.27
N ARG A 111 7.76 -3.90 -8.37
CA ARG A 111 7.26 -4.71 -9.49
C ARG A 111 6.92 -3.91 -10.73
N GLU A 112 6.65 -2.61 -10.55
CA GLU A 112 6.36 -1.73 -11.68
C GLU A 112 7.47 -0.70 -11.76
N PRO A 113 8.60 -1.05 -12.36
CA PRO A 113 9.69 -0.08 -12.48
C PRO A 113 9.23 1.12 -13.28
N THR A 114 9.90 2.24 -13.10
CA THR A 114 9.54 3.46 -13.81
C THR A 114 9.55 3.18 -15.29
N SER A 115 8.64 3.83 -15.97
CA SER A 115 8.49 3.65 -17.41
C SER A 115 9.62 4.25 -18.22
N VAL A 116 10.67 4.67 -17.62
CA VAL A 116 11.83 5.08 -18.36
C VAL A 116 12.39 3.85 -18.99
N THR A 117 12.09 3.69 -20.20
CA THR A 117 12.60 2.54 -20.81
C THR A 117 13.84 2.80 -21.45
N GLU A 118 14.40 2.05 -21.44
CA GLU A 118 15.20 2.01 -22.17
C GLU A 118 14.97 1.60 -23.36
N ASP A 119 14.86 1.64 -23.97
CA ASP A 119 14.69 1.25 -25.10
C ASP A 119 15.02 1.52 -25.86
#